data_38f40227c0d0c2553bcb6b50004d3fa0
#
_entry.id   38f40227c0d0c2553bcb6b50004d3fa0
#
_cell.length_a   1.000
_cell.length_b   1.000
_cell.length_c   1.000
_cell.angle_alpha   90.00
_cell.angle_beta   90.00
_cell.angle_gamma   90.00
#
_symmetry.space_group_name_H-M   'P 1'
#
loop_
_entity.id
_entity.type
_entity.pdbx_description
1 polymer ?
#
loop_
_entity_poly.entity_id
_entity_poly.type
_entity_poly.pdbx_seq_one_letter_code
_entity_poly.pdbx_strand_id
1 'polypeptide(L)'
;MLGNMQAESGLKANIAQRGMTTLTDDEYTRQADSYAISQAKFVHDAVGYGLCQWTYWSRKKALVEYAHDIGKSVGDEAMQVDFCVGELKASYASLWNLLCTTEDTYEATSRICKEYECPAVNNINTRYGYAQKFQAEFADGTEPEETPTEETYWPPRMICEGMSGADVAVAQALLAAHGAELAVSSVFDAKTKNRTMEFQNGVGLHADGIIGNNTWTALLRR
;
A
#
# COMPACT_ATOMS: atom_id res chain seq x y z
N MET A 1 11.04 -7.08 3.16
CA MET A 1 9.89 -6.43 3.80
C MET A 1 9.19 -7.33 4.83
N LEU A 2 8.66 -8.52 4.46
CA LEU A 2 7.90 -9.40 5.37
C LEU A 2 8.62 -9.72 6.69
N GLY A 3 9.92 -9.97 6.67
CA GLY A 3 10.69 -10.23 7.89
C GLY A 3 10.69 -9.07 8.89
N ASN A 4 10.67 -7.84 8.40
CA ASN A 4 10.54 -6.64 9.22
C ASN A 4 9.11 -6.51 9.76
N MET A 5 8.08 -6.65 8.94
CA MET A 5 6.67 -6.62 9.38
C MET A 5 6.37 -7.74 10.41
N GLN A 6 6.94 -8.95 10.23
CA GLN A 6 6.83 -10.03 11.21
C GLN A 6 7.41 -9.63 12.58
N ALA A 7 8.53 -8.91 12.59
CA ALA A 7 9.16 -8.44 13.83
C ALA A 7 8.39 -7.28 14.47
N GLU A 8 7.73 -6.41 13.69
CA GLU A 8 6.96 -5.27 14.19
C GLU A 8 5.57 -5.66 14.72
N SER A 9 4.84 -6.45 13.98
CA SER A 9 3.41 -6.70 14.22
C SER A 9 3.01 -8.17 14.28
N GLY A 10 3.94 -9.09 13.98
CA GLY A 10 3.58 -10.48 13.74
C GLY A 10 2.69 -10.67 12.51
N LEU A 11 2.82 -9.77 11.51
CA LEU A 11 1.96 -9.68 10.31
C LEU A 11 0.47 -9.43 10.62
N LYS A 12 0.16 -8.73 11.72
CA LYS A 12 -1.20 -8.32 12.03
C LYS A 12 -1.44 -6.88 11.63
N ALA A 13 -2.37 -6.65 10.73
CA ALA A 13 -2.70 -5.32 10.23
C ALA A 13 -3.52 -4.47 11.22
N ASN A 14 -4.31 -5.08 12.08
CA ASN A 14 -5.15 -4.38 13.07
C ASN A 14 -4.52 -4.27 14.47
N ILE A 15 -3.22 -4.51 14.62
CA ILE A 15 -2.57 -4.50 15.93
C ILE A 15 -2.14 -3.11 16.37
N ALA A 16 -2.51 -2.72 17.60
CA ALA A 16 -1.97 -1.56 18.29
C ALA A 16 -0.73 -1.95 19.14
N GLN A 17 0.21 -1.03 19.27
CA GLN A 17 1.44 -1.26 20.04
C GLN A 17 1.13 -1.69 21.49
N ARG A 18 1.65 -2.81 21.89
CA ARG A 18 1.43 -3.39 23.22
C ARG A 18 1.87 -2.46 24.35
N GLY A 19 1.00 -2.29 25.34
CA GLY A 19 1.27 -1.48 26.52
C GLY A 19 1.16 0.04 26.33
N MET A 20 0.86 0.52 25.12
CA MET A 20 0.70 1.94 24.81
C MET A 20 -0.78 2.38 24.76
N THR A 21 -1.70 1.43 24.77
CA THR A 21 -3.15 1.68 24.86
C THR A 21 -3.82 0.64 25.76
N THR A 22 -4.95 1.01 26.35
CA THR A 22 -5.82 0.12 27.12
C THR A 22 -6.94 -0.47 26.28
N LEU A 23 -7.08 -0.02 25.03
CA LEU A 23 -8.08 -0.51 24.10
C LEU A 23 -7.65 -1.87 23.50
N THR A 24 -8.64 -2.68 23.14
CA THR A 24 -8.38 -3.83 22.29
C THR A 24 -7.99 -3.38 20.88
N ASP A 25 -7.34 -4.26 20.13
CA ASP A 25 -6.92 -3.97 18.75
C ASP A 25 -8.12 -3.56 17.87
N ASP A 26 -9.26 -4.23 18.04
CA ASP A 26 -10.50 -3.92 17.30
C ASP A 26 -11.14 -2.58 17.73
N GLU A 27 -11.09 -2.24 19.00
CA GLU A 27 -11.58 -0.94 19.49
C GLU A 27 -10.70 0.20 19.00
N TYR A 28 -9.40 -0.02 18.99
CA TYR A 28 -8.44 0.95 18.51
C TYR A 28 -8.60 1.20 17.00
N THR A 29 -8.79 0.12 16.21
CA THR A 29 -9.07 0.19 14.78
C THR A 29 -10.38 0.95 14.50
N ARG A 30 -11.46 0.63 15.23
CA ARG A 30 -12.75 1.34 15.09
C ARG A 30 -12.65 2.84 15.41
N GLN A 31 -11.76 3.24 16.33
CA GLN A 31 -11.52 4.67 16.59
C GLN A 31 -10.84 5.35 15.40
N ALA A 32 -9.91 4.68 14.73
CA ALA A 32 -9.24 5.20 13.55
C ALA A 32 -10.18 5.33 12.35
N ASP A 33 -11.08 4.35 12.17
CA ASP A 33 -12.07 4.32 11.08
C ASP A 33 -13.20 5.34 11.26
N SER A 34 -13.41 5.86 12.48
CA SER A 34 -14.48 6.80 12.74
C SER A 34 -14.11 8.25 12.38
N TYR A 35 -14.98 8.94 11.63
CA TYR A 35 -14.82 10.34 11.21
C TYR A 35 -15.09 11.31 12.38
N ALA A 36 -14.25 11.33 13.41
CA ALA A 36 -14.51 12.21 14.54
C ALA A 36 -13.24 12.53 15.35
N ILE A 37 -13.43 13.13 16.51
CA ILE A 37 -12.41 13.41 17.53
C ILE A 37 -11.54 12.18 17.83
N SER A 38 -12.07 10.97 17.71
CA SER A 38 -11.37 9.71 17.87
C SER A 38 -10.30 9.46 16.81
N GLN A 39 -10.53 9.85 15.56
CA GLN A 39 -9.50 9.77 14.50
C GLN A 39 -8.34 10.73 14.77
N ALA A 40 -8.63 11.96 15.20
CA ALA A 40 -7.59 12.91 15.59
C ALA A 40 -6.75 12.38 16.76
N LYS A 41 -7.38 11.68 17.72
CA LYS A 41 -6.69 11.00 18.81
C LYS A 41 -5.78 9.90 18.29
N PHE A 42 -6.27 8.99 17.43
CA PHE A 42 -5.47 7.95 16.80
C PHE A 42 -4.22 8.52 16.10
N VAL A 43 -4.37 9.60 15.35
CA VAL A 43 -3.27 10.23 14.61
C VAL A 43 -2.18 10.76 15.54
N HIS A 44 -2.53 11.31 16.71
CA HIS A 44 -1.61 12.05 17.58
C HIS A 44 -1.20 11.35 18.88
N ASP A 45 -1.64 10.11 19.13
CA ASP A 45 -1.39 9.40 20.38
C ASP A 45 0.00 8.73 20.49
N ALA A 46 0.79 8.75 19.42
CA ALA A 46 2.11 8.12 19.33
C ALA A 46 2.10 6.58 19.56
N VAL A 47 0.95 5.92 19.45
CA VAL A 47 0.83 4.45 19.51
C VAL A 47 1.16 3.87 18.14
N GLY A 48 2.10 2.94 18.05
CA GLY A 48 2.39 2.22 16.82
C GLY A 48 1.20 1.37 16.37
N TYR A 49 0.92 1.33 15.06
CA TYR A 49 -0.24 0.62 14.53
C TYR A 49 0.07 -0.13 13.24
N GLY A 50 -0.51 -1.30 13.09
CA GLY A 50 -0.55 -2.08 11.87
C GLY A 50 0.76 -2.78 11.51
N LEU A 51 0.87 -3.22 10.27
CA LEU A 51 1.96 -4.06 9.76
C LEU A 51 3.35 -3.47 10.00
N CYS A 52 3.53 -2.16 9.80
CA CYS A 52 4.80 -1.45 9.96
C CYS A 52 4.87 -0.64 11.27
N GLN A 53 3.91 -0.83 12.19
CA GLN A 53 3.83 -0.09 13.45
C GLN A 53 3.97 1.44 13.24
N TRP A 54 3.22 2.00 12.27
CA TRP A 54 3.21 3.44 12.02
C TRP A 54 2.90 4.23 13.30
N THR A 55 3.83 5.02 13.74
CA THR A 55 3.77 5.75 15.02
C THR A 55 3.72 7.27 14.81
N TYR A 56 4.47 7.76 13.82
CA TYR A 56 4.59 9.20 13.60
C TYR A 56 3.28 9.77 13.02
N TRP A 57 2.83 10.89 13.58
CA TRP A 57 1.51 11.46 13.31
C TRP A 57 1.21 11.70 11.82
N SER A 58 2.19 12.18 11.03
CA SER A 58 1.95 12.44 9.61
C SER A 58 1.78 11.15 8.81
N ARG A 59 2.48 10.06 9.18
CA ARG A 59 2.33 8.75 8.54
C ARG A 59 1.00 8.10 8.93
N LYS A 60 0.61 8.20 10.22
CA LYS A 60 -0.72 7.73 10.67
C LYS A 60 -1.86 8.48 10.01
N LYS A 61 -1.70 9.82 9.84
CA LYS A 61 -2.67 10.64 9.12
C LYS A 61 -2.80 10.17 7.66
N ALA A 62 -1.68 10.01 6.96
CA ALA A 62 -1.68 9.54 5.58
C ALA A 62 -2.27 8.14 5.43
N LEU A 63 -2.00 7.21 6.36
CA LEU A 63 -2.58 5.87 6.38
C LEU A 63 -4.11 5.91 6.48
N VAL A 64 -4.65 6.74 7.40
CA VAL A 64 -6.09 6.89 7.57
C VAL A 64 -6.75 7.55 6.35
N GLU A 65 -6.14 8.61 5.82
CA GLU A 65 -6.63 9.29 4.62
C GLU A 65 -6.65 8.32 3.43
N TYR A 66 -5.59 7.55 3.23
CA TYR A 66 -5.55 6.53 2.18
C TYR A 66 -6.63 5.46 2.35
N ALA A 67 -6.82 4.93 3.56
CA ALA A 67 -7.86 3.95 3.86
C ALA A 67 -9.25 4.49 3.53
N HIS A 68 -9.53 5.74 3.91
CA HIS A 68 -10.80 6.41 3.62
C HIS A 68 -11.02 6.62 2.12
N ASP A 69 -9.98 7.08 1.41
CA ASP A 69 -10.07 7.38 -0.02
C ASP A 69 -10.45 6.15 -0.85
N ILE A 70 -10.02 4.97 -0.40
CA ILE A 70 -10.36 3.70 -1.07
C ILE A 70 -11.52 2.94 -0.40
N GLY A 71 -12.15 3.52 0.62
CA GLY A 71 -13.31 2.93 1.30
C GLY A 71 -13.02 1.67 2.11
N LYS A 72 -11.80 1.58 2.68
CA LYS A 72 -11.34 0.46 3.49
C LYS A 72 -11.17 0.83 4.95
N SER A 73 -11.19 -0.18 5.83
CA SER A 73 -10.74 -0.01 7.22
C SER A 73 -9.24 0.24 7.27
N VAL A 74 -8.79 1.07 8.22
CA VAL A 74 -7.36 1.26 8.49
C VAL A 74 -6.66 -0.05 8.91
N GLY A 75 -7.41 -1.04 9.38
CA GLY A 75 -6.93 -2.37 9.73
C GLY A 75 -6.97 -3.40 8.58
N ASP A 76 -7.34 -3.00 7.35
CA ASP A 76 -7.32 -3.89 6.20
C ASP A 76 -5.88 -4.19 5.79
N GLU A 77 -5.53 -5.48 5.72
CA GLU A 77 -4.17 -5.93 5.46
C GLU A 77 -3.69 -5.55 4.06
N ALA A 78 -4.50 -5.80 3.04
CA ALA A 78 -4.15 -5.49 1.66
C ALA A 78 -3.97 -3.99 1.46
N MET A 79 -4.85 -3.17 2.04
CA MET A 79 -4.74 -1.71 2.04
C MET A 79 -3.42 -1.26 2.67
N GLN A 80 -3.01 -1.84 3.81
CA GLN A 80 -1.76 -1.46 4.47
C GLN A 80 -0.52 -1.86 3.68
N VAL A 81 -0.55 -2.99 2.97
CA VAL A 81 0.52 -3.39 2.05
C VAL A 81 0.63 -2.38 0.91
N ASP A 82 -0.49 -2.02 0.29
CA ASP A 82 -0.51 -1.03 -0.79
C ASP A 82 -0.03 0.35 -0.34
N PHE A 83 -0.48 0.80 0.83
CA PHE A 83 -0.02 2.05 1.44
C PHE A 83 1.50 2.03 1.68
N CYS A 84 2.03 0.94 2.27
CA CYS A 84 3.46 0.77 2.51
C CYS A 84 4.28 0.84 1.20
N VAL A 85 3.84 0.16 0.16
CA VAL A 85 4.48 0.19 -1.16
C VAL A 85 4.43 1.59 -1.77
N GLY A 86 3.29 2.26 -1.67
CA GLY A 86 3.11 3.64 -2.12
C GLY A 86 4.05 4.60 -1.39
N GLU A 87 4.14 4.50 -0.07
CA GLU A 87 5.02 5.32 0.76
C GLU A 87 6.52 5.09 0.42
N LEU A 88 6.92 3.83 0.23
CA LEU A 88 8.29 3.47 -0.19
C LEU A 88 8.63 4.09 -1.54
N LYS A 89 7.75 4.00 -2.52
CA LYS A 89 7.96 4.57 -3.85
C LYS A 89 8.04 6.10 -3.83
N ALA A 90 7.16 6.73 -3.08
CA ALA A 90 7.06 8.19 -3.05
C ALA A 90 8.14 8.86 -2.20
N SER A 91 8.45 8.32 -1.03
CA SER A 91 9.27 8.98 -0.01
C SER A 91 10.64 8.32 0.22
N TYR A 92 10.82 7.07 -0.25
CA TYR A 92 12.02 6.27 -0.04
C TYR A 92 12.52 5.64 -1.36
N ALA A 93 12.55 6.41 -2.45
CA ALA A 93 12.83 5.91 -3.79
C ALA A 93 14.16 5.12 -3.89
N SER A 94 15.22 5.54 -3.19
CA SER A 94 16.51 4.83 -3.15
C SER A 94 16.37 3.44 -2.51
N LEU A 95 15.63 3.37 -1.38
CA LEU A 95 15.35 2.10 -0.71
C LEU A 95 14.47 1.22 -1.59
N TRP A 96 13.43 1.78 -2.21
CA TRP A 96 12.56 1.06 -3.13
C TRP A 96 13.36 0.43 -4.29
N ASN A 97 14.24 1.20 -4.94
CA ASN A 97 15.09 0.69 -6.02
C ASN A 97 15.99 -0.45 -5.55
N LEU A 98 16.60 -0.33 -4.36
CA LEU A 98 17.38 -1.41 -3.77
C LEU A 98 16.53 -2.68 -3.59
N LEU A 99 15.34 -2.55 -3.01
CA LEU A 99 14.45 -3.70 -2.76
C LEU A 99 14.01 -4.42 -4.04
N CYS A 100 13.94 -3.69 -5.16
CA CYS A 100 13.59 -4.26 -6.46
C CYS A 100 14.76 -4.93 -7.18
N THR A 101 16.03 -4.68 -6.76
CA THR A 101 17.21 -5.09 -7.52
C THR A 101 18.21 -5.94 -6.74
N THR A 102 18.18 -5.90 -5.40
CA THR A 102 19.13 -6.66 -4.59
C THR A 102 18.70 -8.11 -4.44
N GLU A 103 19.67 -9.02 -4.53
CA GLU A 103 19.51 -10.43 -4.14
C GLU A 103 19.97 -10.66 -2.68
N ASP A 104 20.56 -9.64 -2.05
CA ASP A 104 21.02 -9.71 -0.67
C ASP A 104 19.90 -9.44 0.30
N THR A 105 19.31 -10.51 0.83
CA THR A 105 18.22 -10.46 1.82
C THR A 105 18.63 -9.77 3.12
N TYR A 106 19.91 -9.86 3.52
CA TYR A 106 20.38 -9.17 4.72
C TYR A 106 20.45 -7.66 4.49
N GLU A 107 21.00 -7.24 3.36
CA GLU A 107 21.04 -5.82 2.99
C GLU A 107 19.62 -5.24 2.92
N ALA A 108 18.72 -5.88 2.19
CA ALA A 108 17.32 -5.47 2.10
C ALA A 108 16.67 -5.31 3.47
N THR A 109 16.81 -6.33 4.34
CA THR A 109 16.24 -6.31 5.69
C THR A 109 16.83 -5.20 6.56
N SER A 110 18.15 -5.01 6.49
CA SER A 110 18.87 -4.00 7.26
C SER A 110 18.51 -2.58 6.84
N ARG A 111 18.38 -2.34 5.54
CA ARG A 111 18.02 -1.03 4.99
C ARG A 111 16.59 -0.64 5.35
N ILE A 112 15.62 -1.56 5.23
CA ILE A 112 14.24 -1.33 5.68
C ILE A 112 14.22 -0.98 7.16
N CYS A 113 14.88 -1.78 7.99
CA CYS A 113 14.91 -1.54 9.43
C CYS A 113 15.48 -0.15 9.78
N LYS A 114 16.56 0.27 9.13
CA LYS A 114 17.25 1.53 9.44
C LYS A 114 16.59 2.77 8.85
N GLU A 115 16.03 2.67 7.64
CA GLU A 115 15.60 3.83 6.87
C GLU A 115 14.09 4.03 6.89
N TYR A 116 13.32 2.95 6.98
CA TYR A 116 11.86 3.00 6.90
C TYR A 116 11.18 2.82 8.26
N GLU A 117 11.58 1.83 9.05
CA GLU A 117 10.94 1.52 10.33
C GLU A 117 11.58 2.25 11.51
N CYS A 118 12.91 2.45 11.51
CA CYS A 118 13.67 3.16 12.53
C CYS A 118 13.28 2.76 13.97
N PRO A 119 13.26 1.46 14.32
CA PRO A 119 12.81 1.00 15.64
C PRO A 119 13.76 1.46 16.74
N ALA A 120 13.23 1.67 17.95
CA ALA A 120 14.02 2.03 19.12
C ALA A 120 15.05 0.96 19.49
N VAL A 121 14.75 -0.31 19.22
CA VAL A 121 15.66 -1.46 19.43
C VAL A 121 15.89 -2.15 18.09
N ASN A 122 17.14 -2.16 17.65
CA ASN A 122 17.53 -2.79 16.39
C ASN A 122 17.78 -4.29 16.58
N ASN A 123 16.79 -5.12 16.28
CA ASN A 123 16.88 -6.58 16.32
C ASN A 123 17.11 -7.16 14.92
N ILE A 124 18.14 -6.70 14.23
CA ILE A 124 18.38 -7.07 12.82
C ILE A 124 18.49 -8.57 12.59
N ASN A 125 19.13 -9.31 13.51
CA ASN A 125 19.27 -10.76 13.37
C ASN A 125 17.92 -11.49 13.41
N THR A 126 17.00 -11.04 14.28
CA THR A 126 15.63 -11.59 14.34
C THR A 126 14.87 -11.31 13.07
N ARG A 127 14.92 -10.07 12.57
CA ARG A 127 14.29 -9.64 11.32
C ARG A 127 14.84 -10.40 10.12
N TYR A 128 16.14 -10.58 10.06
CA TYR A 128 16.82 -11.35 9.02
C TYR A 128 16.43 -12.84 9.10
N GLY A 129 16.37 -13.43 10.28
CA GLY A 129 15.89 -14.80 10.44
C GLY A 129 14.47 -15.02 9.92
N TYR A 130 13.55 -14.06 10.14
CA TYR A 130 12.23 -14.09 9.53
C TYR A 130 12.28 -13.91 8.00
N ALA A 131 13.10 -12.97 7.51
CA ALA A 131 13.24 -12.74 6.08
C ALA A 131 13.76 -13.97 5.34
N GLN A 132 14.73 -14.70 5.92
CA GLN A 132 15.22 -15.96 5.36
C GLN A 132 14.15 -17.04 5.29
N LYS A 133 13.29 -17.16 6.33
CA LYS A 133 12.17 -18.11 6.31
C LYS A 133 11.20 -17.80 5.17
N PHE A 134 10.80 -16.54 5.02
CA PHE A 134 9.92 -16.14 3.92
C PHE A 134 10.60 -16.32 2.57
N GLN A 135 11.89 -16.00 2.46
CA GLN A 135 12.62 -16.26 1.22
C GLN A 135 12.60 -17.75 0.85
N ALA A 136 12.85 -18.64 1.81
CA ALA A 136 12.81 -20.08 1.57
C ALA A 136 11.38 -20.57 1.21
N GLU A 137 10.35 -20.00 1.84
CA GLU A 137 8.95 -20.36 1.59
C GLU A 137 8.49 -19.93 0.20
N PHE A 138 8.95 -18.77 -0.28
CA PHE A 138 8.52 -18.21 -1.57
C PHE A 138 9.58 -18.32 -2.68
N ALA A 139 10.79 -18.88 -2.40
CA ALA A 139 11.87 -18.97 -3.37
C ALA A 139 11.61 -19.96 -4.53
N ASP A 140 10.71 -20.92 -4.35
CA ASP A 140 10.43 -21.96 -5.34
C ASP A 140 9.58 -21.48 -6.52
N GLY A 141 9.30 -20.17 -6.62
CA GLY A 141 8.57 -19.60 -7.76
C GLY A 141 7.18 -20.21 -7.99
N THR A 142 6.70 -21.01 -7.08
CA THR A 142 5.29 -21.34 -7.00
C THR A 142 4.61 -20.13 -6.37
N GLU A 143 4.31 -19.12 -7.21
CA GLU A 143 3.09 -18.37 -6.90
C GLU A 143 2.06 -19.42 -6.51
N PRO A 144 1.36 -19.26 -5.35
CA PRO A 144 0.21 -20.12 -5.12
C PRO A 144 -0.59 -20.05 -6.40
N GLU A 145 -0.78 -21.19 -7.05
CA GLU A 145 -1.67 -21.29 -8.19
C GLU A 145 -2.98 -20.68 -7.69
N GLU A 146 -3.20 -19.40 -8.03
CA GLU A 146 -4.50 -18.79 -7.85
C GLU A 146 -5.41 -19.63 -8.71
N THR A 147 -5.97 -20.67 -8.08
CA THR A 147 -7.16 -21.29 -8.64
C THR A 147 -8.11 -20.14 -8.86
N PRO A 148 -8.51 -19.86 -10.11
CA PRO A 148 -9.48 -18.82 -10.36
C PRO A 148 -10.78 -19.28 -9.71
N THR A 149 -11.00 -18.92 -8.45
CA THR A 149 -12.35 -18.84 -7.93
C THR A 149 -12.97 -17.71 -8.72
N GLU A 150 -14.00 -18.02 -9.48
CA GLU A 150 -14.86 -17.10 -10.22
C GLU A 150 -15.56 -16.10 -9.26
N GLU A 151 -14.82 -15.34 -8.52
CA GLU A 151 -15.27 -14.09 -7.94
C GLU A 151 -14.52 -12.99 -8.69
N THR A 152 -15.22 -12.43 -9.66
CA THR A 152 -14.85 -11.21 -10.35
C THR A 152 -14.37 -10.19 -9.33
N TYR A 153 -13.04 -10.10 -9.14
CA TYR A 153 -12.44 -9.11 -8.28
C TYR A 153 -12.65 -7.73 -8.91
N TRP A 154 -13.60 -7.04 -8.37
CA TRP A 154 -13.89 -5.65 -8.70
C TRP A 154 -13.78 -4.83 -7.40
N PRO A 155 -13.02 -3.75 -7.39
CA PRO A 155 -12.31 -3.09 -8.49
C PRO A 155 -10.93 -3.71 -8.81
N PRO A 156 -10.40 -3.49 -10.04
CA PRO A 156 -9.04 -3.87 -10.39
C PRO A 156 -8.02 -3.21 -9.46
N ARG A 157 -6.82 -3.79 -9.37
CA ARG A 157 -5.74 -3.21 -8.56
C ARG A 157 -5.50 -1.74 -8.93
N MET A 158 -5.02 -0.96 -7.97
CA MET A 158 -4.53 0.38 -8.22
C MET A 158 -3.34 0.34 -9.18
N ILE A 159 -3.36 1.17 -10.22
CA ILE A 159 -2.31 1.27 -11.22
C ILE A 159 -1.82 2.71 -11.38
N CYS A 160 -0.51 2.86 -11.59
CA CYS A 160 0.17 4.15 -11.73
C CYS A 160 1.34 4.07 -12.71
N GLU A 161 2.00 5.19 -12.94
CA GLU A 161 3.17 5.31 -13.81
C GLU A 161 4.26 4.29 -13.45
N GLY A 162 4.80 3.64 -14.48
CA GLY A 162 5.79 2.58 -14.38
C GLY A 162 5.22 1.17 -14.31
N MET A 163 3.90 1.02 -14.13
CA MET A 163 3.25 -0.29 -14.11
C MET A 163 2.90 -0.78 -15.53
N SER A 164 2.77 -2.09 -15.68
CA SER A 164 2.35 -2.72 -16.94
C SER A 164 1.42 -3.91 -16.67
N GLY A 165 0.59 -4.26 -17.66
CA GLY A 165 -0.30 -5.41 -17.59
C GLY A 165 -1.62 -5.21 -18.34
N ALA A 166 -2.47 -6.23 -18.29
CA ALA A 166 -3.78 -6.21 -18.95
C ALA A 166 -4.72 -5.15 -18.36
N ASP A 167 -4.64 -4.91 -17.08
CA ASP A 167 -5.37 -3.86 -16.36
C ASP A 167 -4.98 -2.46 -16.81
N VAL A 168 -3.69 -2.21 -17.10
CA VAL A 168 -3.22 -0.97 -17.70
C VAL A 168 -3.82 -0.79 -19.11
N ALA A 169 -3.85 -1.86 -19.91
CA ALA A 169 -4.48 -1.82 -21.23
C ALA A 169 -5.97 -1.50 -21.15
N VAL A 170 -6.69 -2.10 -20.19
CA VAL A 170 -8.11 -1.81 -19.95
C VAL A 170 -8.30 -0.34 -19.56
N ALA A 171 -7.48 0.18 -18.63
CA ALA A 171 -7.55 1.57 -18.22
C ALA A 171 -7.31 2.54 -19.40
N GLN A 172 -6.28 2.27 -20.21
CA GLN A 172 -5.99 3.06 -21.41
C GLN A 172 -7.16 3.05 -22.40
N ALA A 173 -7.78 1.88 -22.62
CA ALA A 173 -8.96 1.76 -23.47
C ALA A 173 -10.17 2.55 -22.93
N LEU A 174 -10.39 2.51 -21.62
CA LEU A 174 -11.45 3.29 -20.96
C LEU A 174 -11.17 4.78 -21.03
N LEU A 175 -9.95 5.24 -20.76
CA LEU A 175 -9.56 6.64 -20.94
C LEU A 175 -9.76 7.12 -22.37
N ALA A 176 -9.41 6.29 -23.35
CA ALA A 176 -9.66 6.60 -24.76
C ALA A 176 -11.16 6.68 -25.08
N ALA A 177 -11.98 5.80 -24.49
CA ALA A 177 -13.45 5.86 -24.63
C ALA A 177 -14.05 7.13 -24.02
N HIS A 178 -13.39 7.73 -23.02
CA HIS A 178 -13.73 9.04 -22.45
C HIS A 178 -13.09 10.22 -23.20
N GLY A 179 -12.54 10.00 -24.39
CA GLY A 179 -12.02 11.04 -25.28
C GLY A 179 -10.52 11.34 -25.13
N ALA A 180 -9.78 10.57 -24.34
CA ALA A 180 -8.34 10.75 -24.27
C ALA A 180 -7.66 10.25 -25.55
N GLU A 181 -6.78 11.06 -26.13
CA GLU A 181 -5.91 10.61 -27.23
C GLU A 181 -4.76 9.77 -26.69
N LEU A 182 -5.02 8.48 -26.51
CA LEU A 182 -4.13 7.51 -25.88
C LEU A 182 -4.11 6.19 -26.64
N ALA A 183 -2.91 5.68 -26.90
CA ALA A 183 -2.74 4.33 -27.47
C ALA A 183 -2.78 3.28 -26.34
N VAL A 184 -3.36 2.12 -26.61
CA VAL A 184 -3.36 0.99 -25.69
C VAL A 184 -2.03 0.24 -25.83
N SER A 185 -1.10 0.50 -24.92
CA SER A 185 0.27 -0.06 -24.94
C SER A 185 0.52 -1.10 -23.84
N SER A 186 -0.42 -1.27 -22.90
CA SER A 186 -0.26 -2.04 -21.68
C SER A 186 0.87 -1.56 -20.76
N VAL A 187 1.43 -0.37 -20.98
CA VAL A 187 2.45 0.28 -20.15
C VAL A 187 1.93 1.61 -19.67
N PHE A 188 1.88 1.82 -18.37
CA PHE A 188 1.45 3.08 -17.76
C PHE A 188 2.61 4.07 -17.80
N ASP A 189 2.72 4.78 -18.88
CA ASP A 189 3.75 5.80 -19.13
C ASP A 189 3.31 7.20 -18.64
N ALA A 190 4.19 8.18 -18.77
CA ALA A 190 3.90 9.57 -18.41
C ALA A 190 2.72 10.15 -19.19
N LYS A 191 2.49 9.69 -20.43
CA LYS A 191 1.32 10.11 -21.23
C LYS A 191 0.03 9.56 -20.62
N THR A 192 0.02 8.29 -20.24
CA THR A 192 -1.11 7.65 -19.55
C THR A 192 -1.43 8.37 -18.23
N LYS A 193 -0.41 8.71 -17.43
CA LYS A 193 -0.58 9.49 -16.22
C LYS A 193 -1.23 10.85 -16.47
N ASN A 194 -0.73 11.60 -17.44
CA ASN A 194 -1.28 12.91 -17.76
C ASN A 194 -2.75 12.82 -18.20
N ARG A 195 -3.10 11.82 -19.02
CA ARG A 195 -4.49 11.59 -19.44
C ARG A 195 -5.38 11.14 -18.28
N THR A 196 -4.82 10.39 -17.33
CA THR A 196 -5.53 10.05 -16.08
C THR A 196 -5.84 11.31 -15.27
N MET A 197 -4.88 12.21 -15.10
CA MET A 197 -5.08 13.47 -14.38
C MET A 197 -6.12 14.37 -15.05
N GLU A 198 -6.09 14.48 -16.38
CA GLU A 198 -7.10 15.22 -17.14
C GLU A 198 -8.50 14.64 -16.93
N PHE A 199 -8.65 13.32 -17.01
CA PHE A 199 -9.90 12.61 -16.73
C PHE A 199 -10.38 12.87 -15.30
N GLN A 200 -9.51 12.69 -14.31
CA GLN A 200 -9.83 12.91 -12.89
C GLN A 200 -10.35 14.33 -12.65
N ASN A 201 -9.68 15.34 -13.19
CA ASN A 201 -10.14 16.73 -13.15
C ASN A 201 -11.53 16.90 -13.79
N GLY A 202 -11.74 16.27 -14.96
CA GLY A 202 -13.00 16.36 -15.70
C GLY A 202 -14.19 15.77 -14.94
N VAL A 203 -13.96 14.79 -14.06
CA VAL A 203 -15.02 14.13 -13.27
C VAL A 203 -15.04 14.57 -11.80
N GLY A 204 -14.23 15.58 -11.41
CA GLY A 204 -14.21 16.15 -10.08
C GLY A 204 -13.48 15.29 -9.04
N LEU A 205 -12.59 14.40 -9.46
CA LEU A 205 -11.70 13.64 -8.59
C LEU A 205 -10.38 14.39 -8.36
N HIS A 206 -9.66 14.02 -7.30
CA HIS A 206 -8.30 14.48 -7.09
C HIS A 206 -7.39 13.99 -8.22
N ALA A 207 -6.71 14.92 -8.90
CA ALA A 207 -5.91 14.64 -10.09
C ALA A 207 -4.48 14.24 -9.71
N ASP A 208 -4.30 13.04 -9.18
CA ASP A 208 -3.02 12.48 -8.77
C ASP A 208 -2.35 11.62 -9.86
N GLY A 209 -3.09 11.29 -10.91
CA GLY A 209 -2.62 10.43 -12.00
C GLY A 209 -2.54 8.96 -11.62
N ILE A 210 -3.20 8.56 -10.53
CA ILE A 210 -3.29 7.17 -10.07
C ILE A 210 -4.70 6.65 -10.35
N ILE A 211 -4.82 5.50 -10.97
CA ILE A 211 -6.11 4.86 -11.19
C ILE A 211 -6.39 3.91 -10.02
N GLY A 212 -6.94 4.46 -8.94
CA GLY A 212 -7.47 3.74 -7.80
C GLY A 212 -8.98 3.48 -7.95
N ASN A 213 -9.61 2.97 -6.88
CA ASN A 213 -11.02 2.56 -6.87
C ASN A 213 -11.99 3.65 -7.38
N ASN A 214 -11.81 4.90 -6.95
CA ASN A 214 -12.67 6.01 -7.36
C ASN A 214 -12.52 6.32 -8.84
N THR A 215 -11.28 6.29 -9.36
CA THR A 215 -10.99 6.51 -10.77
C THR A 215 -11.51 5.35 -11.62
N TRP A 216 -11.31 4.10 -11.21
CA TRP A 216 -11.89 2.93 -11.88
C TRP A 216 -13.42 3.03 -11.95
N THR A 217 -14.06 3.34 -10.82
CA THR A 217 -15.52 3.51 -10.76
C THR A 217 -16.01 4.60 -11.73
N ALA A 218 -15.27 5.71 -11.80
CA ALA A 218 -15.60 6.80 -12.72
C ALA A 218 -15.42 6.42 -14.18
N LEU A 219 -14.33 5.71 -14.53
CA LEU A 219 -14.03 5.24 -15.89
C LEU A 219 -15.10 4.29 -16.45
N LEU A 220 -15.79 3.57 -15.59
CA LEU A 220 -16.81 2.59 -16.00
C LEU A 220 -18.22 3.18 -16.06
N ARG A 221 -18.44 4.37 -15.54
CA ARG A 221 -19.71 5.08 -15.71
C ARG A 221 -19.80 5.62 -17.14
N ARG A 222 -20.84 5.19 -17.85
CA ARG A 222 -21.22 5.75 -19.15
C ARG A 222 -22.04 7.01 -18.96
#